data_5b6f3575d05cd04fb101ca3e157334ae
#
_entry.id   5b6f3575d05cd04fb101ca3e157334ae
#
_cell.length_a   1.000
_cell.length_b   1.000
_cell.length_c   1.000
_cell.angle_alpha   90.00
_cell.angle_beta   90.00
_cell.angle_gamma   90.00
#
_symmetry.space_group_name_H-M   'P 1'
#
loop_
_entity.id
_entity.type
_entity.pdbx_description
1 polymer ?
#
loop_
_entity_poly.entity_id
_entity_poly.type
_entity_poly.pdbx_seq_one_letter_code
_entity_poly.pdbx_strand_id
1 'polypeptide(L)'
;MNPNQKIITIGSVCMTIGMANLILQIGNIISIWISHSIQLGNQNQIETCNQSVITYENNTWVNQTYVNISNTNFAAGQSVVSVKLAGNSSLCPVSGWAIYSKDNSIRIGSKGDVFVIREPFMSCSPLECRTFFLTQGALLNDKHSNGTIKDRSPYRTLMSCPIGEVPSPYNSRFEXXXXXXXXXXXXXXXXXXXXXXXXNGAVAVLKYNGIITDTIKSWRNNILRTQESECACVNGSCFTVMTDGPSNGQASYKIFRIEKGKIVKSVEMNAPNYHYEECSCYPDSSEITCVCRDNWHGSNRPWVSFNQNLEYQIGYICSGIFGDNPRPNDKTGSCGPVSSNGANGVKGFSFKYGNGVWIGRTKSISSRNGFEMIWDPNGWTGTDNNFSIKQDIVGINEWSGYSGSFVQHPELTGLDCIRPCFWVELIRGRPKENTIWTSGSSISFCGVNSDTVGWSWPDGAELPFTIDK
;
A
#
# COMPACT_ATOMS: atom_id res chain seq x y z
N MET A 1 34.95 -3.92 19.77
CA MET A 1 34.04 -2.85 19.29
C MET A 1 34.74 -1.52 19.43
N ASN A 2 34.61 -0.66 18.45
CA ASN A 2 35.11 0.70 18.50
C ASN A 2 34.46 1.40 19.70
N PRO A 3 35.25 2.01 20.58
CA PRO A 3 34.68 2.62 21.77
C PRO A 3 33.69 3.75 21.49
N ASN A 4 33.64 4.22 20.26
CA ASN A 4 32.71 5.27 19.92
C ASN A 4 31.40 4.74 19.32
N GLN A 5 31.24 3.43 19.33
CA GLN A 5 30.02 2.84 18.81
C GLN A 5 29.14 2.40 19.97
N LYS A 6 27.95 2.96 20.02
CA LYS A 6 26.97 2.65 21.05
C LYS A 6 25.75 2.08 20.37
N ILE A 7 25.28 0.97 20.87
CA ILE A 7 24.14 0.29 20.29
C ILE A 7 23.00 0.33 21.29
N ILE A 8 21.88 0.85 20.86
CA ILE A 8 20.67 0.84 21.67
C ILE A 8 19.68 -0.12 21.00
N THR A 9 19.25 -1.08 21.78
CA THR A 9 18.28 -2.04 21.33
C THR A 9 16.91 -1.62 21.85
N ILE A 10 15.99 -1.44 20.93
CA ILE A 10 14.63 -1.08 21.28
C ILE A 10 13.74 -2.29 21.05
N GLY A 11 13.47 -2.98 22.09
CA GLY A 11 12.63 -4.16 22.05
C GLY A 11 12.46 -4.68 23.44
N SER A 12 11.28 -5.14 23.74
CA SER A 12 10.99 -5.49 25.11
C SER A 12 11.52 -6.85 25.52
N VAL A 13 11.61 -7.77 24.58
CA VAL A 13 11.79 -9.16 24.98
C VAL A 13 13.24 -9.54 25.15
N CYS A 14 14.11 -8.97 24.36
CA CYS A 14 15.50 -9.38 24.44
C CYS A 14 16.26 -8.71 25.59
N MET A 15 15.61 -7.80 26.28
CA MET A 15 16.26 -7.10 27.39
C MET A 15 16.56 -8.03 28.58
N THR A 16 15.73 -9.04 28.76
CA THR A 16 15.93 -9.94 29.87
C THR A 16 17.18 -10.78 29.74
N ILE A 17 17.61 -11.05 28.52
CA ILE A 17 18.76 -11.91 28.32
C ILE A 17 20.07 -11.17 28.64
N GLY A 18 20.09 -9.90 28.31
CA GLY A 18 21.31 -9.13 28.50
C GLY A 18 21.37 -8.32 29.75
N MET A 19 20.43 -8.49 30.68
CA MET A 19 20.34 -7.60 31.83
C MET A 19 21.55 -7.64 32.73
N ALA A 20 22.17 -8.79 32.83
CA ALA A 20 23.34 -8.92 33.71
C ALA A 20 24.54 -8.10 33.24
N ASN A 21 24.54 -7.76 31.97
CA ASN A 21 25.67 -7.07 31.39
C ASN A 21 25.29 -5.77 30.69
N LEU A 22 24.17 -5.22 31.11
CA LEU A 22 23.71 -3.95 30.55
C LEU A 22 24.32 -2.81 31.36
N ILE A 23 25.12 -2.01 30.74
CA ILE A 23 25.68 -0.82 31.36
C ILE A 23 24.95 0.39 30.82
N LEU A 24 24.28 1.07 31.71
CA LEU A 24 23.56 2.26 31.38
C LEU A 24 24.39 3.48 31.70
N GLN A 25 24.73 4.22 30.72
CA GLN A 25 25.38 5.51 30.92
C GLN A 25 24.37 6.60 30.67
N ILE A 26 24.17 7.43 31.64
CA ILE A 26 23.25 8.52 31.59
C ILE A 26 24.03 9.82 31.46
N GLY A 27 23.88 10.42 30.33
CA GLY A 27 24.36 11.77 30.11
C GLY A 27 23.17 12.52 29.54
N ASN A 28 23.44 13.38 28.64
CA ASN A 28 22.34 13.95 27.86
C ASN A 28 21.73 12.92 26.91
N ILE A 29 22.35 11.76 26.87
CA ILE A 29 21.92 10.67 25.99
C ILE A 29 21.98 9.40 26.83
N ILE A 30 20.92 8.62 26.73
CA ILE A 30 20.91 7.30 27.37
C ILE A 30 21.62 6.34 26.43
N SER A 31 22.72 5.78 26.94
CA SER A 31 23.50 4.82 26.19
C SER A 31 23.34 3.46 26.85
N ILE A 32 22.96 2.51 26.09
CA ILE A 32 22.85 1.14 26.60
C ILE A 32 23.96 0.33 25.98
N TRP A 33 24.79 -0.20 26.81
CA TRP A 33 25.86 -1.09 26.39
C TRP A 33 25.35 -2.52 26.49
N ILE A 34 25.27 -3.15 25.34
CA ILE A 34 24.96 -4.57 25.33
C ILE A 34 26.29 -5.28 25.35
N SER A 35 26.52 -5.96 26.43
CA SER A 35 27.82 -6.49 26.68
C SER A 35 28.10 -7.74 25.87
N HIS A 36 29.28 -8.22 26.07
CA HIS A 36 29.77 -9.46 25.52
C HIS A 36 28.83 -10.65 25.75
N SER A 37 28.01 -10.59 26.75
CA SER A 37 27.16 -11.72 27.06
C SER A 37 26.13 -12.01 25.96
N ILE A 38 25.78 -11.00 25.18
CA ILE A 38 24.93 -11.29 24.03
C ILE A 38 25.71 -12.11 23.01
N GLN A 39 26.98 -11.78 22.85
CA GLN A 39 27.80 -12.51 21.90
C GLN A 39 28.16 -13.92 22.38
N LEU A 40 28.35 -14.06 23.68
CA LEU A 40 28.78 -15.32 24.26
C LEU A 40 27.67 -16.09 24.91
N GLY A 41 26.54 -15.46 25.01
CA GLY A 41 25.51 -16.00 25.84
C GLY A 41 24.66 -17.04 25.19
N ASN A 42 23.54 -17.19 25.78
CA ASN A 42 22.65 -18.26 25.47
C ASN A 42 21.98 -17.99 24.13
N GLN A 43 22.57 -18.46 23.07
CA GLN A 43 22.09 -18.24 21.75
C GLN A 43 20.69 -18.83 21.56
N ASN A 44 20.38 -19.89 22.26
CA ASN A 44 19.08 -20.50 22.16
C ASN A 44 17.97 -19.57 22.62
N GLN A 45 18.27 -18.75 23.62
CA GLN A 45 17.28 -17.77 24.05
C GLN A 45 17.20 -16.57 23.10
N ILE A 46 18.36 -16.22 22.52
CA ILE A 46 18.41 -15.11 21.59
C ILE A 46 17.68 -15.45 20.30
N GLU A 47 17.66 -16.72 19.96
CA GLU A 47 17.09 -17.16 18.69
C GLU A 47 15.61 -16.82 18.53
N THR A 48 14.94 -16.46 19.59
CA THR A 48 13.51 -16.15 19.48
C THR A 48 13.22 -14.65 19.36
N CYS A 49 14.26 -13.83 19.27
CA CYS A 49 14.06 -12.38 19.29
C CYS A 49 14.21 -11.76 17.92
N ASN A 50 13.37 -10.78 17.69
CA ASN A 50 13.55 -9.82 16.60
C ASN A 50 13.71 -8.45 17.20
N GLN A 51 14.68 -7.73 16.72
CA GLN A 51 14.98 -6.41 17.28
C GLN A 51 15.25 -5.38 16.20
N SER A 52 14.78 -4.18 16.46
CA SER A 52 15.26 -3.01 15.75
C SER A 52 16.45 -2.46 16.51
N VAL A 53 17.46 -2.06 15.79
CA VAL A 53 18.69 -1.58 16.39
C VAL A 53 18.96 -0.17 15.88
N ILE A 54 19.22 0.72 16.82
CA ILE A 54 19.62 2.09 16.51
C ILE A 54 21.10 2.22 16.88
N THR A 55 21.90 2.61 15.92
CA THR A 55 23.31 2.84 16.18
C THR A 55 23.59 4.33 16.27
N TYR A 56 24.52 4.68 17.13
CA TYR A 56 24.96 6.06 17.30
C TYR A 56 26.36 6.17 16.70
N GLU A 57 26.46 6.92 15.63
CA GLU A 57 27.71 7.10 14.92
C GLU A 57 27.90 8.56 14.56
N ASN A 58 29.14 9.02 14.74
CA ASN A 58 29.49 10.39 14.36
C ASN A 58 28.52 11.43 14.93
N ASN A 59 28.14 11.24 16.18
CA ASN A 59 27.26 12.13 16.92
C ASN A 59 25.84 12.23 16.36
N THR A 60 25.41 11.23 15.63
CA THR A 60 24.03 11.19 15.14
C THR A 60 23.44 9.81 15.38
N TRP A 61 22.14 9.76 15.58
CA TRP A 61 21.41 8.52 15.72
C TRP A 61 21.01 8.03 14.33
N VAL A 62 21.40 6.83 14.02
CA VAL A 62 21.10 6.23 12.73
C VAL A 62 20.28 4.98 12.94
N ASN A 63 19.03 5.02 12.51
CA ASN A 63 18.16 3.86 12.57
C ASN A 63 18.39 3.04 11.31
N GLN A 64 19.37 2.18 11.37
CA GLN A 64 19.91 1.52 10.19
C GLN A 64 19.69 0.02 10.18
N THR A 65 19.26 -0.56 11.29
CA THR A 65 19.37 -2.00 11.38
C THR A 65 18.12 -2.63 11.91
N TYR A 66 17.84 -3.78 11.37
CA TYR A 66 16.82 -4.68 11.85
C TYR A 66 17.45 -6.07 11.89
N VAL A 67 17.30 -6.74 13.01
CA VAL A 67 17.94 -8.04 13.19
C VAL A 67 16.90 -9.07 13.60
N ASN A 68 16.85 -10.15 12.85
CA ASN A 68 16.11 -11.32 13.24
C ASN A 68 17.06 -12.19 14.07
N ILE A 69 16.90 -12.12 15.36
CA ILE A 69 17.86 -12.75 16.25
C ILE A 69 17.80 -14.26 16.17
N SER A 70 16.65 -14.82 15.76
CA SER A 70 16.54 -16.25 15.65
C SER A 70 17.48 -16.85 14.62
N ASN A 71 17.96 -16.05 13.67
CA ASN A 71 18.85 -16.54 12.62
C ASN A 71 20.23 -15.89 12.67
N THR A 72 20.54 -15.19 13.74
CA THR A 72 21.76 -14.40 13.82
C THR A 72 22.76 -15.08 14.73
N ASN A 73 24.00 -15.15 14.28
CA ASN A 73 25.09 -15.67 15.10
C ASN A 73 25.80 -14.51 15.79
N PHE A 74 25.37 -14.22 16.98
CA PHE A 74 25.97 -13.13 17.77
C PHE A 74 27.40 -13.41 18.21
N ALA A 75 27.75 -14.68 18.34
CA ALA A 75 29.11 -15.02 18.73
C ALA A 75 30.12 -14.60 17.67
N ALA A 76 29.70 -14.54 16.44
CA ALA A 76 30.58 -14.08 15.37
C ALA A 76 30.62 -12.56 15.24
N GLY A 77 29.86 -11.86 16.06
CA GLY A 77 29.84 -10.40 15.99
C GLY A 77 29.15 -9.83 14.78
N GLN A 78 28.26 -10.57 14.17
CA GLN A 78 27.62 -10.18 12.95
C GLN A 78 26.12 -10.01 13.11
N SER A 79 25.72 -9.58 14.25
CA SER A 79 24.32 -9.54 14.60
C SER A 79 23.58 -8.34 14.03
N VAL A 80 24.27 -7.32 13.56
CA VAL A 80 23.64 -6.09 13.13
C VAL A 80 23.75 -5.99 11.61
N VAL A 81 22.60 -5.93 10.96
CA VAL A 81 22.53 -5.87 9.49
C VAL A 81 21.91 -4.55 9.09
N SER A 82 22.59 -3.85 8.23
CA SER A 82 22.07 -2.59 7.68
C SER A 82 20.85 -2.87 6.82
N VAL A 83 19.81 -2.09 7.01
CA VAL A 83 18.59 -2.26 6.26
C VAL A 83 18.65 -1.41 5.00
N LYS A 84 18.44 -2.05 3.86
CA LYS A 84 18.38 -1.37 2.58
C LYS A 84 17.03 -1.64 1.95
N LEU A 85 16.46 -0.61 1.34
CA LEU A 85 15.28 -0.85 0.53
C LEU A 85 15.70 -1.42 -0.81
N ALA A 86 14.96 -2.43 -1.25
CA ALA A 86 15.31 -3.26 -2.39
C ALA A 86 15.91 -2.47 -3.55
N GLY A 87 17.19 -2.68 -3.83
CA GLY A 87 17.88 -1.98 -4.90
C GLY A 87 17.57 -2.57 -6.26
N ASN A 88 18.16 -3.73 -6.53
CA ASN A 88 18.00 -4.38 -7.82
C ASN A 88 17.15 -5.63 -7.76
N SER A 89 16.43 -5.85 -6.66
CA SER A 89 15.64 -7.05 -6.53
C SER A 89 14.45 -7.03 -7.47
N SER A 90 14.16 -8.18 -8.06
CA SER A 90 12.98 -8.35 -8.89
C SER A 90 11.83 -8.90 -8.06
N LEU A 91 10.65 -8.89 -8.65
CA LEU A 91 9.49 -9.52 -8.04
C LEU A 91 9.73 -11.02 -7.87
N CYS A 92 9.26 -11.57 -6.75
CA CYS A 92 9.30 -13.00 -6.53
C CYS A 92 8.42 -13.73 -7.53
N PRO A 93 8.78 -14.93 -7.96
CA PRO A 93 7.87 -15.71 -8.80
C PRO A 93 6.61 -16.06 -8.02
N VAL A 94 5.47 -16.02 -8.71
CA VAL A 94 4.17 -16.23 -8.09
C VAL A 94 3.38 -17.23 -8.91
N SER A 95 2.87 -18.28 -8.26
CA SER A 95 1.94 -19.20 -8.87
C SER A 95 0.58 -19.20 -8.18
N GLY A 96 0.43 -18.44 -7.09
CA GLY A 96 -0.83 -18.29 -6.40
C GLY A 96 -0.75 -17.21 -5.36
N TRP A 97 -1.87 -16.96 -4.67
CA TRP A 97 -1.98 -15.86 -3.71
C TRP A 97 -2.54 -16.39 -2.41
N ALA A 98 -1.87 -16.08 -1.31
CA ALA A 98 -2.27 -16.53 0.02
C ALA A 98 -2.75 -15.33 0.83
N ILE A 99 -3.82 -15.54 1.61
CA ILE A 99 -4.35 -14.47 2.43
C ILE A 99 -3.29 -14.04 3.46
N TYR A 100 -3.18 -12.74 3.63
CA TYR A 100 -2.23 -12.16 4.56
C TYR A 100 -2.94 -11.50 5.74
N SER A 101 -4.05 -10.79 5.49
CA SER A 101 -4.79 -10.15 6.57
C SER A 101 -6.24 -9.98 6.19
N LYS A 102 -7.09 -9.90 7.22
CA LYS A 102 -8.51 -9.59 7.10
C LYS A 102 -8.92 -8.87 8.38
N ASP A 103 -9.55 -7.70 8.28
CA ASP A 103 -9.76 -6.90 9.48
C ASP A 103 -11.12 -7.08 10.13
N ASN A 104 -12.14 -7.56 9.42
CA ASN A 104 -13.48 -7.78 9.95
C ASN A 104 -14.10 -6.53 10.60
N SER A 105 -13.76 -5.35 10.11
CA SER A 105 -14.09 -4.12 10.80
C SER A 105 -15.59 -3.84 10.80
N ILE A 106 -16.31 -4.19 9.72
CA ILE A 106 -17.75 -3.91 9.67
C ILE A 106 -18.47 -4.74 10.71
N ARG A 107 -18.13 -6.03 10.81
CA ARG A 107 -18.77 -6.90 11.79
C ARG A 107 -18.47 -6.43 13.20
N ILE A 108 -17.23 -6.10 13.49
CA ILE A 108 -16.83 -5.64 14.81
C ILE A 108 -17.46 -4.28 15.11
N GLY A 109 -17.60 -3.43 14.10
CA GLY A 109 -18.16 -2.09 14.26
C GLY A 109 -19.63 -2.08 14.65
N SER A 110 -20.34 -3.20 14.48
CA SER A 110 -21.73 -3.26 14.97
C SER A 110 -21.81 -3.16 16.48
N LYS A 111 -20.75 -3.52 17.19
CA LYS A 111 -20.75 -3.55 18.65
C LYS A 111 -19.62 -2.76 19.27
N GLY A 112 -18.63 -2.34 18.51
CA GLY A 112 -17.47 -1.62 19.03
C GLY A 112 -17.23 -0.33 18.31
N ASP A 113 -16.25 0.41 18.80
CA ASP A 113 -15.89 1.71 18.24
C ASP A 113 -14.94 1.50 17.07
N VAL A 114 -15.47 1.52 15.86
CA VAL A 114 -14.72 1.34 14.62
C VAL A 114 -15.02 2.52 13.72
N PHE A 115 -13.98 3.08 13.11
CA PHE A 115 -14.14 4.20 12.19
C PHE A 115 -14.91 3.78 10.93
N VAL A 116 -15.76 4.67 10.46
CA VAL A 116 -16.26 4.60 9.09
C VAL A 116 -15.11 5.02 8.18
N ILE A 117 -14.75 4.18 7.23
CA ILE A 117 -13.61 4.44 6.36
C ILE A 117 -13.94 4.13 4.91
N ARG A 118 -13.13 4.68 4.03
CA ARG A 118 -12.97 4.24 2.66
C ARG A 118 -11.51 4.36 2.27
N GLU A 119 -11.19 3.76 1.15
CA GLU A 119 -9.84 3.79 0.58
C GLU A 119 -8.80 3.24 1.55
N PRO A 120 -9.03 2.04 2.12
CA PRO A 120 -7.94 1.41 2.87
C PRO A 120 -6.84 0.96 1.90
N PHE A 121 -5.60 1.07 2.34
CA PHE A 121 -4.51 0.47 1.59
C PHE A 121 -3.43 0.02 2.58
N MET A 122 -2.62 -0.93 2.14
CA MET A 122 -1.57 -1.48 2.96
C MET A 122 -0.22 -1.00 2.46
N SER A 123 0.69 -0.81 3.41
CA SER A 123 2.07 -0.45 3.11
C SER A 123 2.96 -1.06 4.17
N CYS A 124 4.12 -1.57 3.73
CA CYS A 124 5.08 -2.21 4.61
C CYS A 124 6.39 -1.45 4.59
N SER A 125 6.92 -1.20 5.78
CA SER A 125 8.30 -0.77 5.95
C SER A 125 9.16 -2.01 6.15
N PRO A 126 10.49 -1.85 6.25
CA PRO A 126 11.30 -3.01 6.62
C PRO A 126 10.97 -3.59 8.00
N LEU A 127 10.21 -2.88 8.82
CA LEU A 127 9.93 -3.31 10.19
C LEU A 127 8.51 -3.83 10.37
N GLU A 128 7.52 -3.28 9.66
CA GLU A 128 6.13 -3.65 9.90
C GLU A 128 5.27 -3.30 8.69
N CYS A 129 4.10 -3.92 8.65
CA CYS A 129 3.06 -3.58 7.70
C CYS A 129 1.92 -2.87 8.43
N ARG A 130 1.35 -1.86 7.80
CA ARG A 130 0.24 -1.11 8.37
C ARG A 130 -0.86 -0.96 7.34
N THR A 131 -2.08 -0.81 7.84
CA THR A 131 -3.24 -0.44 7.04
C THR A 131 -3.43 1.06 7.17
N PHE A 132 -3.45 1.75 6.05
CA PHE A 132 -3.77 3.17 5.97
C PHE A 132 -5.18 3.32 5.44
N PHE A 133 -5.89 4.34 5.91
CA PHE A 133 -7.28 4.51 5.51
C PHE A 133 -7.70 5.96 5.69
N LEU A 134 -8.75 6.33 4.95
CA LEU A 134 -9.35 7.66 5.09
C LEU A 134 -10.62 7.51 5.92
N THR A 135 -10.65 8.17 7.05
CA THR A 135 -11.84 8.17 7.89
C THR A 135 -12.89 9.10 7.31
N GLN A 136 -14.12 8.97 7.80
CA GLN A 136 -15.19 9.89 7.47
C GLN A 136 -15.56 10.77 8.65
N GLY A 137 -14.76 10.72 9.72
CA GLY A 137 -15.04 11.51 10.91
C GLY A 137 -16.16 10.97 11.76
N ALA A 138 -16.42 9.67 11.67
CA ALA A 138 -17.54 9.07 12.39
C ALA A 138 -17.20 7.63 12.76
N LEU A 139 -17.88 7.15 13.78
CA LEU A 139 -17.84 5.73 14.16
C LEU A 139 -19.01 5.00 13.54
N LEU A 140 -18.78 3.74 13.20
CA LEU A 140 -19.77 2.96 12.46
C LEU A 140 -21.06 2.75 13.25
N ASN A 141 -20.95 2.62 14.56
CA ASN A 141 -22.11 2.37 15.43
C ASN A 141 -22.74 3.66 15.96
N ASP A 142 -22.45 4.81 15.34
CA ASP A 142 -22.92 6.10 15.82
C ASP A 142 -23.82 6.74 14.75
N LYS A 143 -24.72 7.61 15.19
CA LYS A 143 -25.63 8.34 14.30
C LYS A 143 -24.86 9.24 13.34
N HIS A 144 -23.67 9.67 13.71
CA HIS A 144 -22.84 10.52 12.84
C HIS A 144 -22.31 9.77 11.62
N SER A 145 -22.49 8.46 11.56
CA SER A 145 -22.17 7.69 10.37
C SER A 145 -23.12 7.97 9.21
N ASN A 146 -24.27 8.62 9.50
CA ASN A 146 -25.28 8.92 8.49
C ASN A 146 -24.68 9.82 7.39
N GLY A 147 -24.89 9.43 6.15
CA GLY A 147 -24.45 10.24 5.02
C GLY A 147 -23.01 10.02 4.61
N THR A 148 -22.33 9.04 5.18
CA THR A 148 -20.91 8.81 4.85
C THR A 148 -20.69 8.17 3.50
N ILE A 149 -21.76 8.01 2.71
CA ILE A 149 -21.58 7.64 1.31
C ILE A 149 -20.80 8.71 0.52
N LYS A 150 -20.75 9.94 0.99
CA LYS A 150 -20.04 11.02 0.30
C LYS A 150 -18.54 10.82 0.44
N ASP A 151 -17.86 10.72 -0.68
CA ASP A 151 -16.41 10.46 -0.71
C ASP A 151 -15.57 11.71 -0.45
N ARG A 152 -16.15 12.87 -0.56
CA ARG A 152 -15.46 14.13 -0.32
C ARG A 152 -16.11 14.86 0.82
N SER A 153 -15.31 15.10 1.85
CA SER A 153 -15.82 15.69 3.07
C SER A 153 -14.67 16.34 3.81
N PRO A 154 -14.90 17.48 4.45
CA PRO A 154 -13.84 18.10 5.25
C PRO A 154 -13.50 17.32 6.51
N TYR A 155 -14.28 16.31 6.85
CA TYR A 155 -14.04 15.53 8.06
C TYR A 155 -13.11 14.35 7.81
N ARG A 156 -12.66 14.14 6.59
CA ARG A 156 -11.84 12.98 6.26
C ARG A 156 -10.40 13.18 6.75
N THR A 157 -9.82 12.11 7.25
CA THR A 157 -8.47 12.14 7.81
C THR A 157 -7.75 10.86 7.42
N LEU A 158 -6.49 10.99 7.02
CA LEU A 158 -5.66 9.82 6.78
C LEU A 158 -5.11 9.34 8.11
N MET A 159 -5.36 8.07 8.41
CA MET A 159 -4.87 7.43 9.62
C MET A 159 -4.33 6.05 9.26
N SER A 160 -3.69 5.42 10.22
CA SER A 160 -3.17 4.07 10.03
C SER A 160 -3.26 3.26 11.31
N CYS A 161 -3.34 1.95 11.14
CA CYS A 161 -3.32 1.02 12.26
C CYS A 161 -2.50 -0.21 11.84
N PRO A 162 -2.09 -1.05 12.81
CA PRO A 162 -1.36 -2.26 12.43
C PRO A 162 -2.20 -3.13 11.51
N ILE A 163 -1.54 -3.78 10.55
CA ILE A 163 -2.25 -4.58 9.55
C ILE A 163 -3.04 -5.69 10.22
N GLY A 164 -4.25 -5.94 9.72
CA GLY A 164 -5.12 -6.96 10.28
C GLY A 164 -5.96 -6.54 11.45
N GLU A 165 -5.72 -5.35 12.01
CA GLU A 165 -6.53 -4.80 13.08
C GLU A 165 -7.62 -3.91 12.53
N VAL A 166 -8.66 -3.70 13.33
CA VAL A 166 -9.76 -2.83 12.89
C VAL A 166 -9.36 -1.37 13.04
N PRO A 167 -9.76 -0.51 12.10
CA PRO A 167 -9.51 0.92 12.25
C PRO A 167 -10.37 1.50 13.38
N SER A 168 -9.74 1.82 14.50
CA SER A 168 -10.47 2.30 15.67
C SER A 168 -9.74 3.47 16.31
N PRO A 169 -10.42 4.25 17.15
CA PRO A 169 -9.74 5.32 17.88
C PRO A 169 -8.64 4.83 18.82
N TYR A 170 -8.66 3.56 19.18
CA TYR A 170 -7.78 3.04 20.21
C TYR A 170 -6.44 2.56 19.67
N ASN A 171 -6.35 2.29 18.38
CA ASN A 171 -5.12 1.72 17.80
C ASN A 171 -4.59 2.53 16.62
N SER A 172 -5.24 3.62 16.28
CA SER A 172 -4.95 4.31 15.02
C SER A 172 -4.10 5.54 15.26
N ARG A 173 -3.18 5.75 14.35
CA ARG A 173 -2.25 6.86 14.37
C ARG A 173 -2.64 7.87 13.29
N PHE A 174 -2.64 9.19 13.65
CA PHE A 174 -2.91 10.27 12.71
C PHE A 174 -1.73 10.37 11.72
N GLU A 175 -2.09 10.51 10.45
CA GLU A 175 -1.08 10.71 9.43
C GLU A 175 -1.18 12.07 8.77
N UNK A 176 -2.39 12.46 8.34
CA UNK A 176 -2.54 13.75 7.75
C UNK A 176 -3.97 14.26 7.88
N UNK A 177 -4.19 15.54 7.70
CA UNK A 177 -5.55 16.09 7.81
C UNK A 177 -6.11 16.24 6.49
N UNK A 178 -7.12 16.07 6.38
CA UNK A 178 -8.00 16.46 5.36
C UNK A 178 -8.25 15.64 4.18
N UNK A 179 -8.92 15.76 3.64
CA UNK A 179 -9.67 15.29 2.64
C UNK A 179 -9.03 14.82 1.38
N UNK A 180 -8.29 14.34 1.27
CA UNK A 180 -7.89 14.04 -0.04
C UNK A 180 -7.03 12.83 -0.10
N UNK A 181 -6.61 12.55 -0.70
CA UNK A 181 -6.03 11.34 -1.11
C UNK A 181 -4.64 11.23 -0.54
N UNK A 182 -4.36 10.26 -0.36
CA UNK A 182 -3.08 10.09 0.25
C UNK A 182 -2.31 9.10 -0.50
N UNK A 183 -1.40 9.22 -0.46
CA UNK A 183 -0.50 8.29 -1.04
C UNK A 183 0.60 8.17 -0.07
N UNK A 184 0.62 7.44 0.43
CA UNK A 184 1.68 7.38 1.38
C UNK A 184 2.42 6.14 1.23
N UNK A 185 3.24 6.20 1.69
CA UNK A 185 4.04 5.02 1.61
C UNK A 185 4.64 4.81 2.95
N UNK A 186 4.59 3.96 3.24
CA UNK A 186 5.05 3.55 4.48
C UNK A 186 6.47 3.18 4.50
N UNK A 187 6.85 2.93 3.49
CA UNK A 187 8.16 2.45 3.49
C UNK A 187 9.16 3.48 3.98
N UNK A 188 9.21 4.23 3.58
CA UNK A 188 10.18 5.19 4.05
C UNK A 188 9.43 6.35 4.66
N UNK A 189 9.16 6.55 5.20
CA UNK A 189 8.51 7.49 5.91
C UNK A 189 8.00 8.66 5.16
N UNK A 190 7.68 8.47 4.05
CA UNK A 190 7.15 9.54 3.36
C UNK A 190 5.66 9.42 3.34
N UNK A 191 5.08 10.21 3.62
CA UNK A 191 3.66 10.19 3.67
C UNK A 191 3.14 11.35 2.91
N UNK A 192 2.28 11.18 2.27
CA UNK A 192 1.69 12.21 1.54
C UNK A 192 0.27 12.38 1.95
N UNK A 193 -0.08 13.32 2.15
CA UNK A 193 -1.41 13.66 2.52
C UNK A 193 -1.84 14.83 1.72
N UNK A 194 -2.97 14.83 1.46
CA UNK A 194 -3.48 15.90 0.65
C UNK A 194 -4.26 16.84 1.48
N UNK A 195 -4.13 17.80 1.29
CA UNK A 195 -4.86 18.85 1.97
C UNK A 195 -5.79 19.45 1.05
N UNK A 196 -6.74 19.45 1.41
CA UNK A 196 -7.70 19.97 0.48
C UNK A 196 -8.24 21.26 0.83
N UNK A 197 -8.07 21.96 0.09
CA UNK A 197 -8.94 23.09 0.05
C UNK A 197 -9.97 22.59 -0.89
N UNK A 198 -10.58 22.72 -1.09
CA UNK A 198 -11.66 22.46 -1.98
C UNK A 198 -11.11 21.92 -3.24
N UNK A 199 -11.67 21.59 -3.87
CA UNK A 199 -11.35 21.08 -5.09
C UNK A 199 -10.37 21.84 -5.93
N ASN A 200 -10.63 23.01 -5.93
CA ASN A 200 -9.66 23.84 -6.69
C ASN A 200 -8.58 24.32 -5.73
N GLY A 201 -7.38 24.41 -6.23
CA GLY A 201 -6.28 24.91 -5.41
C GLY A 201 -5.78 23.93 -4.35
N ALA A 202 -6.02 22.66 -4.54
CA ALA A 202 -5.59 21.65 -3.57
C ALA A 202 -4.07 21.58 -3.46
N VAL A 203 -3.63 21.15 -2.29
CA VAL A 203 -2.20 20.98 -2.01
C VAL A 203 -2.00 19.59 -1.40
N ALA A 204 -1.06 18.86 -1.93
CA ALA A 204 -0.62 17.62 -1.31
C ALA A 204 0.53 17.92 -0.39
N VAL A 205 0.54 17.25 0.75
CA VAL A 205 1.53 17.48 1.79
C VAL A 205 2.40 16.23 1.90
N LEU A 206 3.70 16.44 1.95
CA LEU A 206 4.66 15.37 2.16
C LEU A 206 5.19 15.45 3.57
N LYS A 207 5.24 14.32 4.25
CA LYS A 207 5.75 14.23 5.61
C LYS A 207 6.87 13.22 5.67
N TYR A 208 7.83 13.48 6.52
CA TYR A 208 8.90 12.54 6.81
C TYR A 208 9.14 12.56 8.30
N ASN A 209 9.10 11.39 8.94
CA ASN A 209 9.24 11.27 10.39
C ASN A 209 8.25 12.18 11.12
N GLY A 210 7.02 12.28 10.63
CA GLY A 210 5.97 13.05 11.27
C GLY A 210 6.00 14.55 11.03
N ILE A 211 6.95 15.02 10.25
CA ILE A 211 7.15 16.46 10.01
C ILE A 211 6.85 16.74 8.55
N ILE A 212 6.11 17.83 8.29
CA ILE A 212 5.85 18.25 6.91
C ILE A 212 7.15 18.77 6.32
N THR A 213 7.56 18.18 5.20
CA THR A 213 8.84 18.49 4.59
C THR A 213 8.70 19.15 3.22
N ASP A 214 7.54 18.97 2.56
CA ASP A 214 7.37 19.55 1.22
C ASP A 214 5.89 19.55 0.88
N THR A 215 5.55 20.23 -0.21
CA THR A 215 4.18 20.27 -0.71
C THR A 215 4.18 20.18 -2.24
N ILE A 216 3.07 19.70 -2.77
CA ILE A 216 2.80 19.69 -4.21
C ILE A 216 1.51 20.46 -4.42
N LYS A 217 1.58 21.56 -5.16
CA LYS A 217 0.40 22.37 -5.45
C LYS A 217 -0.29 21.86 -6.71
N SER A 218 -1.59 21.97 -6.71
CA SER A 218 -2.37 21.70 -7.92
C SER A 218 -1.84 22.57 -9.06
N TRP A 219 -1.66 21.96 -10.24
CA TRP A 219 -1.09 22.67 -11.36
C TRP A 219 -2.10 22.86 -12.50
N ARG A 220 -3.29 22.29 -12.37
CA ARG A 220 -4.38 22.51 -13.32
C ARG A 220 -5.64 23.04 -12.63
N ASN A 221 -5.64 23.16 -11.32
CA ASN A 221 -6.78 23.58 -10.52
C ASN A 221 -8.03 22.76 -10.83
N ASN A 222 -7.86 21.45 -11.01
CA ASN A 222 -8.98 20.60 -11.37
C ASN A 222 -8.87 19.26 -10.66
N ILE A 223 -9.07 19.30 -9.35
CA ILE A 223 -9.13 18.13 -8.47
C ILE A 223 -7.82 17.34 -8.53
N LEU A 224 -6.79 17.90 -7.92
CA LEU A 224 -5.53 17.19 -7.70
C LEU A 224 -5.83 15.91 -6.95
N ARG A 225 -5.28 14.79 -7.44
CA ARG A 225 -5.57 13.48 -6.85
C ARG A 225 -4.40 12.55 -7.07
N THR A 226 -4.34 11.48 -6.28
CA THR A 226 -3.18 10.62 -6.24
C THR A 226 -3.57 9.14 -6.19
N GLN A 227 -2.71 8.31 -5.66
CA GLN A 227 -2.79 6.86 -5.83
C GLN A 227 -3.86 6.17 -5.01
N GLU A 228 -4.13 6.61 -3.80
CA GLU A 228 -4.92 5.86 -2.81
C GLU A 228 -4.29 4.50 -2.50
N SER A 229 -2.97 4.40 -2.63
CA SER A 229 -2.18 3.22 -2.31
C SER A 229 -0.74 3.65 -2.08
N GLU A 230 0.14 2.71 -1.75
CA GLU A 230 1.50 3.08 -1.39
C GLU A 230 2.31 3.53 -2.60
N CYS A 231 3.25 4.42 -2.36
CA CYS A 231 4.24 4.75 -3.35
C CYS A 231 5.27 3.63 -3.45
N ALA A 232 6.02 3.62 -4.54
CA ALA A 232 7.05 2.62 -4.74
C ALA A 232 8.41 3.20 -4.38
N CYS A 233 9.22 2.43 -3.66
CA CYS A 233 10.50 2.92 -3.17
C CYS A 233 11.62 2.00 -3.62
N VAL A 234 12.72 2.60 -4.05
CA VAL A 234 13.93 1.91 -4.48
C VAL A 234 15.12 2.70 -3.97
N ASN A 235 16.03 2.05 -3.25
CA ASN A 235 17.27 2.68 -2.79
C ASN A 235 17.03 3.98 -2.00
N GLY A 236 15.96 4.02 -1.21
CA GLY A 236 15.68 5.19 -0.40
C GLY A 236 14.95 6.32 -1.12
N SER A 237 14.72 6.21 -2.41
CA SER A 237 13.89 7.14 -3.17
C SER A 237 12.51 6.55 -3.33
N CYS A 238 11.49 7.38 -3.20
CA CYS A 238 10.11 6.95 -3.37
C CYS A 238 9.48 7.70 -4.54
N PHE A 239 8.55 7.04 -5.21
CA PHE A 239 7.99 7.52 -6.46
C PHE A 239 6.48 7.43 -6.42
N THR A 240 5.83 8.45 -6.95
CA THR A 240 4.37 8.47 -7.04
C THR A 240 3.94 9.14 -8.33
N VAL A 241 2.69 8.89 -8.71
CA VAL A 241 2.06 9.52 -9.87
C VAL A 241 0.83 10.25 -9.39
N MET A 242 0.69 11.51 -9.80
CA MET A 242 -0.49 12.30 -9.46
C MET A 242 -1.15 12.83 -10.72
N THR A 243 -2.43 13.11 -10.59
CA THR A 243 -3.29 13.54 -11.69
C THR A 243 -3.96 14.85 -11.32
N ASP A 244 -4.07 15.72 -12.30
CA ASP A 244 -4.81 16.96 -12.18
C ASP A 244 -5.45 17.23 -13.54
N GLY A 245 -6.75 17.57 -13.53
CA GLY A 245 -7.46 17.78 -14.78
C GLY A 245 -8.73 16.97 -14.84
N PRO A 246 -9.41 17.00 -15.99
CA PRO A 246 -10.73 16.36 -16.08
C PRO A 246 -10.68 14.86 -15.86
N SER A 247 -11.75 14.32 -15.29
CA SER A 247 -11.86 12.90 -15.06
C SER A 247 -12.48 12.15 -16.25
N ASN A 248 -12.97 12.87 -17.24
CA ASN A 248 -13.57 12.25 -18.43
C ASN A 248 -13.02 12.86 -19.71
N GLY A 249 -11.73 13.22 -19.68
CA GLY A 249 -11.05 13.79 -20.84
C GLY A 249 -9.56 13.82 -20.58
N GLN A 250 -8.84 14.47 -21.47
CA GLN A 250 -7.38 14.57 -21.33
C GLN A 250 -7.04 15.32 -20.05
N ALA A 251 -6.28 14.70 -19.21
CA ALA A 251 -5.81 15.32 -17.97
C ALA A 251 -4.28 15.43 -18.00
N SER A 252 -3.72 15.90 -16.90
CA SER A 252 -2.29 16.06 -16.77
C SER A 252 -1.79 15.12 -15.67
N TYR A 253 -0.68 14.44 -15.93
CA TYR A 253 -0.12 13.42 -15.04
C TYR A 253 1.33 13.74 -14.79
N LYS A 254 1.73 13.70 -13.51
CA LYS A 254 3.12 13.96 -13.17
C LYS A 254 3.68 12.81 -12.34
N ILE A 255 4.93 12.46 -12.63
CA ILE A 255 5.70 11.50 -11.85
C ILE A 255 6.61 12.30 -10.93
N PHE A 256 6.69 11.89 -9.68
CA PHE A 256 7.52 12.55 -8.66
C PHE A 256 8.51 11.58 -8.08
N ARG A 257 9.76 12.01 -7.95
CA ARG A 257 10.76 11.34 -7.15
C ARG A 257 10.92 12.09 -5.85
N ILE A 258 10.85 11.37 -4.74
CA ILE A 258 10.83 11.93 -3.40
C ILE A 258 11.93 11.28 -2.58
N GLU A 259 12.74 12.09 -1.90
CA GLU A 259 13.78 11.58 -1.00
C GLU A 259 13.64 12.29 0.33
N LYS A 260 13.49 11.49 1.40
CA LYS A 260 13.33 12.00 2.77
C LYS A 260 12.26 13.09 2.83
N GLY A 261 11.14 12.84 2.16
CA GLY A 261 10.00 13.74 2.21
C GLY A 261 10.10 14.97 1.34
N LYS A 262 11.11 15.06 0.46
CA LYS A 262 11.26 16.21 -0.42
C LYS A 262 11.25 15.78 -1.87
N ILE A 263 10.58 16.56 -2.70
CA ILE A 263 10.56 16.29 -4.14
C ILE A 263 11.91 16.71 -4.70
N VAL A 264 12.60 15.73 -5.30
CA VAL A 264 13.90 16.03 -5.91
C VAL A 264 13.80 16.10 -7.44
N LYS A 265 12.71 15.55 -8.00
CA LYS A 265 12.49 15.64 -9.44
C LYS A 265 11.04 15.36 -9.74
N SER A 266 10.53 16.01 -10.78
CA SER A 266 9.20 15.69 -11.29
C SER A 266 9.20 15.84 -12.80
N VAL A 267 8.33 15.07 -13.44
CA VAL A 267 8.19 15.07 -14.89
C VAL A 267 6.71 15.00 -15.21
N GLU A 268 6.26 15.88 -16.10
CA GLU A 268 4.90 15.77 -16.62
C GLU A 268 4.90 14.80 -17.78
N MET A 269 4.00 13.82 -17.73
CA MET A 269 3.94 12.79 -18.75
C MET A 269 3.35 13.35 -20.04
N ASN A 270 3.95 12.98 -21.16
CA ASN A 270 3.37 13.23 -22.47
C ASN A 270 2.56 11.99 -22.86
N ALA A 271 1.26 12.07 -22.62
CA ALA A 271 0.40 10.89 -22.76
C ALA A 271 -0.92 11.26 -23.42
N PRO A 272 -0.87 11.68 -24.69
CA PRO A 272 -2.12 12.08 -25.38
C PRO A 272 -3.02 10.87 -25.57
N ASN A 273 -4.30 11.08 -25.30
CA ASN A 273 -5.34 10.06 -25.39
C ASN A 273 -5.21 8.93 -24.36
N TYR A 274 -4.39 9.13 -23.33
CA TYR A 274 -4.30 8.24 -22.17
C TYR A 274 -4.98 8.90 -20.98
N HIS A 275 -5.42 8.08 -20.05
CA HIS A 275 -5.96 8.61 -18.80
C HIS A 275 -5.42 7.79 -17.64
N TYR A 276 -4.90 8.47 -16.63
CA TYR A 276 -4.28 7.83 -15.48
C TYR A 276 -4.87 8.41 -14.21
N GLU A 277 -5.44 7.57 -13.38
CA GLU A 277 -5.88 7.94 -12.04
C GLU A 277 -5.59 6.80 -11.09
N GLU A 278 -5.39 7.15 -9.84
CA GLU A 278 -5.33 6.16 -8.76
C GLU A 278 -4.39 5.01 -9.09
N CYS A 279 -3.18 5.36 -9.48
CA CYS A 279 -2.19 4.36 -9.88
C CYS A 279 -1.81 3.46 -8.71
N SER A 280 -1.55 2.19 -9.04
CA SER A 280 -1.01 1.22 -8.11
C SER A 280 0.39 0.88 -8.58
N CYS A 281 1.39 1.25 -7.81
CA CYS A 281 2.78 1.19 -8.22
C CYS A 281 3.54 0.16 -7.41
N TYR A 282 4.58 -0.40 -8.01
CA TYR A 282 5.47 -1.33 -7.33
C TYR A 282 6.84 -1.26 -7.97
N PRO A 283 7.88 -1.55 -7.19
CA PRO A 283 9.24 -1.60 -7.74
C PRO A 283 9.53 -2.98 -8.31
N ASP A 284 10.33 -3.04 -9.36
CA ASP A 284 10.77 -4.30 -9.95
C ASP A 284 12.11 -4.05 -10.64
N SER A 285 13.18 -4.68 -10.15
CA SER A 285 14.50 -4.58 -10.75
C SER A 285 14.94 -3.12 -10.90
N SER A 286 14.78 -2.33 -9.87
CA SER A 286 15.17 -0.92 -9.81
C SER A 286 14.31 0.01 -10.66
N GLU A 287 13.31 -0.51 -11.33
CA GLU A 287 12.33 0.32 -12.02
C GLU A 287 11.02 0.30 -11.28
N ILE A 288 10.19 1.28 -11.59
CA ILE A 288 8.86 1.38 -11.00
C ILE A 288 7.84 1.14 -12.11
N THR A 289 6.86 0.28 -11.83
CA THR A 289 5.73 0.04 -12.73
C THR A 289 4.46 0.43 -12.01
N CYS A 290 3.63 1.22 -12.67
CA CYS A 290 2.34 1.63 -12.14
C CYS A 290 1.26 1.18 -13.11
N VAL A 291 0.19 0.57 -12.57
CA VAL A 291 -0.99 0.21 -13.33
C VAL A 291 -2.13 1.03 -12.74
N CYS A 292 -2.91 1.69 -13.59
CA CYS A 292 -3.75 2.78 -13.14
C CYS A 292 -5.19 2.59 -13.61
N ARG A 293 -6.00 3.60 -13.37
CA ARG A 293 -7.41 3.63 -13.74
C ARG A 293 -7.59 4.65 -14.87
N ASP A 294 -8.23 4.19 -15.94
CA ASP A 294 -8.66 5.10 -17.00
C ASP A 294 -10.12 5.45 -16.75
N ASN A 295 -10.36 6.64 -16.24
CA ASN A 295 -11.71 7.06 -15.91
C ASN A 295 -12.42 7.70 -17.10
N TRP A 296 -11.76 7.75 -18.23
CA TRP A 296 -12.24 8.46 -19.39
C TRP A 296 -12.87 7.50 -20.41
N HIS A 297 -12.10 6.53 -20.92
CA HIS A 297 -12.60 5.77 -22.06
C HIS A 297 -12.03 4.37 -22.23
N GLY A 298 -11.22 3.87 -21.33
CA GLY A 298 -10.62 2.55 -21.51
C GLY A 298 -11.08 1.53 -20.48
N SER A 299 -11.33 0.30 -20.95
CA SER A 299 -11.69 -0.82 -20.07
C SER A 299 -10.48 -1.62 -19.63
N ASN A 300 -9.39 -1.53 -20.37
CA ASN A 300 -8.11 -2.09 -19.97
C ASN A 300 -7.32 -1.03 -19.21
N ARG A 301 -6.40 -1.47 -18.38
CA ARG A 301 -5.72 -0.52 -17.51
C ARG A 301 -4.50 0.06 -18.20
N PRO A 302 -4.35 1.39 -18.11
CA PRO A 302 -3.12 2.04 -18.55
C PRO A 302 -1.99 1.77 -17.58
N TRP A 303 -0.78 1.76 -18.10
CA TRP A 303 0.40 1.61 -17.25
C TRP A 303 1.43 2.66 -17.62
N VAL A 304 2.31 2.94 -16.68
CA VAL A 304 3.50 3.73 -16.88
C VAL A 304 4.62 3.06 -16.12
N SER A 305 5.78 2.94 -16.76
CA SER A 305 6.96 2.42 -16.06
C SER A 305 8.10 3.40 -16.26
N PHE A 306 8.95 3.51 -15.25
CA PHE A 306 10.01 4.51 -15.30
C PHE A 306 11.17 4.08 -14.42
N ASN A 307 12.33 4.63 -14.74
CA ASN A 307 13.51 4.42 -13.92
C ASN A 307 13.65 5.54 -12.88
N GLN A 308 14.73 5.50 -12.13
CA GLN A 308 14.90 6.45 -11.04
C GLN A 308 15.15 7.88 -11.51
N ASN A 309 15.50 8.05 -12.78
CA ASN A 309 15.63 9.37 -13.40
C ASN A 309 14.31 9.85 -14.01
N LEU A 310 13.23 9.11 -13.80
CA LEU A 310 11.89 9.43 -14.31
C LEU A 310 11.81 9.40 -15.83
N GLU A 311 12.68 8.62 -16.47
CA GLU A 311 12.54 8.31 -17.89
C GLU A 311 11.49 7.23 -18.02
N TYR A 312 10.39 7.52 -18.69
CA TYR A 312 9.19 6.71 -18.59
C TYR A 312 8.75 6.17 -19.94
N GLN A 313 7.98 5.09 -19.88
CA GLN A 313 7.25 4.51 -21.01
C GLN A 313 5.82 4.33 -20.60
N ILE A 314 4.91 4.38 -21.58
CA ILE A 314 3.48 4.31 -21.33
C ILE A 314 2.84 3.30 -22.26
N GLY A 315 1.67 2.81 -21.84
CA GLY A 315 0.89 1.89 -22.64
C GLY A 315 -0.36 1.49 -21.90
N TYR A 316 -1.10 0.60 -22.51
CA TYR A 316 -2.22 -0.10 -21.90
C TYR A 316 -1.88 -1.59 -21.85
N ILE A 317 -2.42 -2.29 -20.86
CA ILE A 317 -2.30 -3.74 -20.83
C ILE A 317 -3.05 -4.29 -22.02
N CYS A 318 -2.38 -5.12 -22.83
CA CYS A 318 -2.93 -5.51 -24.13
C CYS A 318 -3.97 -6.60 -24.05
N SER A 319 -3.94 -7.39 -22.98
CA SER A 319 -4.80 -8.56 -22.81
C SER A 319 -6.28 -8.20 -23.00
N GLY A 320 -7.02 -9.10 -23.62
CA GLY A 320 -8.47 -8.99 -23.68
C GLY A 320 -9.17 -9.39 -22.40
N ILE A 321 -8.41 -9.74 -21.37
CA ILE A 321 -8.94 -9.90 -20.01
C ILE A 321 -8.88 -8.53 -19.36
N PHE A 322 -9.93 -7.76 -19.54
CA PHE A 322 -9.93 -6.36 -19.12
C PHE A 322 -10.02 -6.25 -17.61
N GLY A 323 -9.24 -5.32 -17.03
CA GLY A 323 -9.12 -5.22 -15.60
C GLY A 323 -9.99 -4.18 -14.93
N ASP A 324 -10.59 -3.29 -15.70
CA ASP A 324 -11.36 -2.19 -15.10
C ASP A 324 -12.83 -2.59 -14.90
N ASN A 325 -13.59 -1.67 -14.35
CA ASN A 325 -15.01 -1.85 -14.10
C ASN A 325 -15.68 -0.47 -14.15
N PRO A 326 -16.67 -0.23 -15.00
CA PRO A 326 -17.30 -1.21 -15.92
C PRO A 326 -16.44 -1.58 -17.12
N ARG A 327 -16.74 -2.74 -17.68
CA ARG A 327 -16.00 -3.23 -18.85
C ARG A 327 -16.91 -4.13 -19.70
N PRO A 328 -16.58 -4.32 -20.98
CA PRO A 328 -17.30 -5.34 -21.76
C PRO A 328 -16.82 -6.74 -21.38
N ASN A 329 -17.51 -7.74 -21.90
CA ASN A 329 -17.06 -9.11 -21.76
C ASN A 329 -15.68 -9.27 -22.39
N ASP A 330 -14.91 -10.23 -21.89
CA ASP A 330 -13.59 -10.51 -22.42
C ASP A 330 -13.68 -10.79 -23.92
N LYS A 331 -12.76 -10.20 -24.66
CA LYS A 331 -12.70 -10.31 -26.11
C LYS A 331 -11.27 -9.93 -26.51
N THR A 332 -10.98 -9.92 -27.79
CA THR A 332 -9.68 -9.47 -28.27
C THR A 332 -9.37 -8.09 -27.70
N GLY A 333 -8.18 -7.96 -27.09
CA GLY A 333 -7.78 -6.73 -26.47
C GLY A 333 -7.10 -5.76 -27.41
N SER A 334 -6.39 -4.83 -26.83
CA SER A 334 -5.65 -3.80 -27.57
C SER A 334 -4.60 -3.22 -26.67
N CYS A 335 -3.49 -2.80 -27.25
CA CYS A 335 -2.45 -2.13 -26.48
C CYS A 335 -2.70 -0.64 -26.33
N GLY A 336 -3.84 -0.16 -26.81
CA GLY A 336 -4.39 1.16 -26.53
C GLY A 336 -5.71 1.03 -25.79
N PRO A 337 -6.38 2.14 -25.51
CA PRO A 337 -7.62 2.05 -24.73
C PRO A 337 -8.71 1.32 -25.51
N VAL A 338 -9.36 0.38 -24.84
CA VAL A 338 -10.51 -0.34 -25.37
C VAL A 338 -11.76 0.32 -24.82
N SER A 339 -12.69 0.64 -25.71
CA SER A 339 -13.87 1.41 -25.35
C SER A 339 -14.56 0.82 -24.11
N SER A 340 -14.81 1.68 -23.14
CA SER A 340 -15.53 1.32 -21.93
C SER A 340 -17.03 1.60 -22.11
N ASN A 341 -17.79 1.21 -21.10
CA ASN A 341 -19.24 1.42 -21.09
C ASN A 341 -19.61 2.75 -20.46
N GLY A 342 -18.71 3.73 -20.51
CA GLY A 342 -18.96 5.04 -19.97
C GLY A 342 -17.75 5.57 -19.21
N ALA A 343 -17.78 6.85 -18.90
CA ALA A 343 -16.70 7.48 -18.13
C ALA A 343 -16.81 7.07 -16.67
N ASN A 344 -16.02 6.13 -16.27
CA ASN A 344 -15.99 5.62 -14.90
C ASN A 344 -14.87 4.60 -14.83
N GLY A 345 -14.65 4.06 -13.62
CA GLY A 345 -13.65 3.05 -13.42
C GLY A 345 -13.59 2.65 -11.97
N VAL A 346 -12.61 1.85 -11.65
CA VAL A 346 -12.32 1.46 -10.28
C VAL A 346 -10.80 1.36 -10.14
N LYS A 347 -10.29 1.80 -8.99
CA LYS A 347 -8.86 1.62 -8.72
C LYS A 347 -8.55 0.12 -8.67
N GLY A 348 -7.49 -0.28 -9.38
CA GLY A 348 -7.03 -1.66 -9.40
C GLY A 348 -5.54 -1.72 -9.65
N PHE A 349 -5.06 -2.94 -9.84
CA PHE A 349 -3.62 -3.19 -9.96
C PHE A 349 -3.38 -4.36 -10.89
N SER A 350 -2.14 -4.52 -11.31
CA SER A 350 -1.67 -5.72 -12.02
C SER A 350 -0.18 -5.85 -11.77
N PHE A 351 0.35 -7.05 -11.90
CA PHE A 351 1.78 -7.30 -11.78
C PHE A 351 2.32 -7.87 -13.09
N LYS A 352 3.31 -7.20 -13.64
CA LYS A 352 3.95 -7.60 -14.90
C LYS A 352 5.05 -8.62 -14.61
N TYR A 353 5.04 -9.71 -15.36
CA TYR A 353 6.10 -10.71 -15.33
C TYR A 353 6.50 -11.02 -16.77
N GLY A 354 7.55 -10.35 -17.26
CA GLY A 354 7.93 -10.51 -18.65
C GLY A 354 6.83 -10.06 -19.59
N ASN A 355 6.39 -10.93 -20.49
CA ASN A 355 5.25 -10.65 -21.37
C ASN A 355 3.92 -11.00 -20.72
N GLY A 356 3.93 -11.62 -19.58
CA GLY A 356 2.73 -12.02 -18.87
C GLY A 356 2.32 -11.02 -17.82
N VAL A 357 1.13 -11.22 -17.29
CA VAL A 357 0.59 -10.30 -16.30
C VAL A 357 -0.37 -11.04 -15.38
N TRP A 358 -0.31 -10.72 -14.09
CA TRP A 358 -1.35 -11.07 -13.12
C TRP A 358 -2.32 -9.90 -13.07
N ILE A 359 -3.58 -10.17 -13.37
CA ILE A 359 -4.62 -9.14 -13.37
C ILE A 359 -5.55 -9.39 -12.20
N GLY A 360 -5.67 -8.39 -11.33
CA GLY A 360 -6.67 -8.40 -10.27
C GLY A 360 -7.85 -7.56 -10.69
N ARG A 361 -9.08 -8.13 -10.59
CA ARG A 361 -10.25 -7.39 -11.07
C ARG A 361 -11.51 -7.86 -10.35
N THR A 362 -12.51 -7.00 -10.36
CA THR A 362 -13.84 -7.40 -9.92
C THR A 362 -14.40 -8.49 -10.84
N LYS A 363 -15.20 -9.38 -10.28
CA LYS A 363 -15.80 -10.44 -11.10
C LYS A 363 -16.97 -9.90 -11.93
N SER A 364 -17.72 -8.95 -11.40
CA SER A 364 -18.77 -8.31 -12.17
C SER A 364 -18.19 -7.36 -13.19
N ILE A 365 -18.79 -7.33 -14.37
CA ILE A 365 -18.36 -6.37 -15.40
C ILE A 365 -19.00 -5.01 -15.23
N SER A 366 -20.00 -4.88 -14.36
CA SER A 366 -20.78 -3.65 -14.28
C SER A 366 -20.79 -3.01 -12.91
N SER A 367 -20.37 -3.72 -11.85
CA SER A 367 -20.41 -3.18 -10.49
C SER A 367 -19.20 -3.67 -9.71
N ARG A 368 -18.98 -3.03 -8.57
CA ARG A 368 -17.86 -3.40 -7.68
C ARG A 368 -18.27 -4.59 -6.85
N ASN A 369 -18.14 -5.77 -7.43
CA ASN A 369 -18.72 -7.00 -6.91
C ASN A 369 -17.79 -8.15 -7.25
N GLY A 370 -17.39 -8.92 -6.24
CA GLY A 370 -16.48 -10.03 -6.43
C GLY A 370 -15.05 -9.58 -6.69
N PHE A 371 -14.15 -10.53 -6.68
CA PHE A 371 -12.75 -10.25 -7.03
C PHE A 371 -12.07 -11.54 -7.41
N GLU A 372 -11.16 -11.47 -8.38
CA GLU A 372 -10.41 -12.62 -8.86
C GLU A 372 -9.03 -12.20 -9.33
N MET A 373 -8.10 -13.16 -9.28
CA MET A 373 -6.74 -13.00 -9.80
C MET A 373 -6.59 -13.91 -11.00
N ILE A 374 -6.09 -13.37 -12.09
CA ILE A 374 -5.98 -14.09 -13.35
C ILE A 374 -4.56 -13.94 -13.90
N TRP A 375 -3.94 -15.07 -14.22
CA TRP A 375 -2.64 -15.07 -14.87
C TRP A 375 -2.83 -15.26 -16.36
N ASP A 376 -2.42 -14.25 -17.12
CA ASP A 376 -2.39 -14.31 -18.59
C ASP A 376 -0.91 -14.33 -18.99
N PRO A 377 -0.41 -15.46 -19.46
CA PRO A 377 1.03 -15.59 -19.68
C PRO A 377 1.58 -14.71 -20.80
N ASN A 378 0.72 -14.10 -21.60
CA ASN A 378 1.15 -13.22 -22.68
C ASN A 378 0.42 -11.88 -22.65
N GLY A 379 -0.26 -11.55 -21.56
CA GLY A 379 -1.24 -10.47 -21.56
C GLY A 379 -0.68 -9.06 -21.47
N TRP A 380 0.58 -8.92 -21.04
CA TRP A 380 1.14 -7.57 -21.03
C TRP A 380 1.32 -7.02 -22.43
N THR A 381 1.70 -7.88 -23.37
CA THR A 381 2.02 -7.48 -24.73
C THR A 381 1.11 -8.08 -25.81
N GLY A 382 0.33 -9.10 -25.47
CA GLY A 382 -0.52 -9.79 -26.43
C GLY A 382 -2.00 -9.54 -26.16
N THR A 383 -2.78 -9.57 -27.21
CA THR A 383 -4.18 -9.12 -27.17
C THR A 383 -5.18 -10.27 -27.01
N ASP A 384 -4.73 -11.49 -26.88
CA ASP A 384 -5.63 -12.62 -26.62
C ASP A 384 -6.29 -12.46 -25.25
N ASN A 385 -7.28 -13.31 -25.00
CA ASN A 385 -7.93 -13.35 -23.70
C ASN A 385 -7.89 -14.76 -23.10
N ASN A 386 -6.80 -15.46 -23.32
CA ASN A 386 -6.59 -16.79 -22.78
C ASN A 386 -5.82 -16.71 -21.48
N PHE A 387 -6.37 -17.30 -20.43
CA PHE A 387 -5.67 -17.34 -19.15
C PHE A 387 -5.22 -18.77 -18.85
N SER A 388 -4.19 -18.90 -18.01
CA SER A 388 -3.74 -20.20 -17.57
C SER A 388 -4.09 -20.49 -16.12
N ILE A 389 -4.20 -19.46 -15.27
CA ILE A 389 -4.56 -19.63 -13.86
C ILE A 389 -5.61 -18.59 -13.51
N LYS A 390 -6.60 -19.01 -12.75
CA LYS A 390 -7.61 -18.11 -12.19
C LYS A 390 -7.84 -18.50 -10.75
N GLN A 391 -7.77 -17.53 -9.86
CA GLN A 391 -7.99 -17.78 -8.44
C GLN A 391 -9.08 -16.84 -7.94
N ASP A 392 -10.11 -17.41 -7.31
CA ASP A 392 -11.16 -16.64 -6.67
C ASP A 392 -10.64 -15.99 -5.38
N ILE A 393 -11.04 -14.75 -5.17
CA ILE A 393 -10.70 -14.01 -3.96
C ILE A 393 -11.99 -13.63 -3.20
N VAL A 394 -12.94 -13.03 -3.90
CA VAL A 394 -14.25 -12.69 -3.33
C VAL A 394 -15.31 -13.17 -4.31
N GLY A 395 -16.28 -13.92 -3.80
CA GLY A 395 -17.31 -14.50 -4.66
C GLY A 395 -18.17 -13.47 -5.35
N ILE A 396 -18.73 -13.86 -6.49
CA ILE A 396 -19.72 -13.03 -7.17
C ILE A 396 -20.90 -12.81 -6.23
N ASN A 397 -21.54 -11.65 -6.29
CA ASN A 397 -22.63 -11.22 -5.41
C ASN A 397 -22.17 -10.82 -4.01
N GLU A 398 -20.85 -10.75 -3.78
CA GLU A 398 -20.30 -10.17 -2.57
C GLU A 398 -19.62 -8.86 -2.93
N TRP A 399 -19.88 -7.80 -2.14
CA TRP A 399 -19.43 -6.48 -2.49
C TRP A 399 -17.92 -6.36 -2.34
N SER A 400 -17.31 -5.62 -3.22
CA SER A 400 -15.89 -5.31 -3.19
C SER A 400 -15.71 -3.82 -3.45
N GLY A 401 -14.58 -3.40 -4.03
CA GLY A 401 -14.36 -1.99 -4.25
C GLY A 401 -13.00 -1.77 -4.89
N TYR A 402 -12.28 -0.80 -4.36
CA TYR A 402 -10.93 -0.53 -4.80
C TYR A 402 -10.01 -1.70 -4.49
N SER A 403 -8.95 -1.83 -5.24
CA SER A 403 -7.86 -2.73 -4.94
C SER A 403 -6.55 -2.07 -5.32
N GLY A 404 -5.47 -2.52 -4.73
CA GLY A 404 -4.18 -1.93 -5.02
C GLY A 404 -3.05 -2.84 -4.64
N SER A 405 -1.87 -2.50 -5.12
CA SER A 405 -0.67 -3.26 -4.88
C SER A 405 0.09 -2.74 -3.67
N PHE A 406 0.83 -3.60 -3.03
CA PHE A 406 1.89 -3.25 -2.11
C PHE A 406 2.91 -4.37 -2.17
N VAL A 407 4.07 -4.14 -1.57
CA VAL A 407 5.14 -5.13 -1.64
C VAL A 407 5.75 -5.29 -0.26
N GLN A 408 6.34 -6.46 -0.06
CA GLN A 408 7.19 -6.72 1.09
C GLN A 408 8.62 -6.84 0.59
N HIS A 409 9.46 -5.94 1.07
CA HIS A 409 10.84 -5.89 0.65
C HIS A 409 11.65 -7.02 1.29
N PRO A 410 12.78 -7.40 0.68
CA PRO A 410 13.60 -8.47 1.25
C PRO A 410 14.01 -8.24 2.69
N GLU A 411 14.15 -6.98 3.10
CA GLU A 411 14.52 -6.66 4.47
C GLU A 411 13.45 -7.12 5.47
N LEU A 412 12.20 -7.14 5.05
CA LEU A 412 11.12 -7.58 5.93
C LEU A 412 10.96 -9.10 5.90
N THR A 413 11.05 -9.70 4.73
CA THR A 413 10.70 -11.11 4.55
C THR A 413 11.88 -12.06 4.69
N GLY A 414 13.11 -11.57 4.47
CA GLY A 414 14.27 -12.43 4.37
C GLY A 414 14.41 -13.14 3.04
N LEU A 415 13.51 -12.91 2.11
CA LEU A 415 13.64 -13.47 0.76
C LEU A 415 14.66 -12.66 -0.03
N ASP A 416 15.10 -13.22 -1.16
CA ASP A 416 16.02 -12.50 -2.02
C ASP A 416 15.32 -11.77 -3.17
N CYS A 417 14.00 -11.60 -3.06
CA CYS A 417 13.18 -10.96 -4.08
C CYS A 417 12.09 -10.15 -3.40
N ILE A 418 11.42 -9.31 -4.18
CA ILE A 418 10.34 -8.46 -3.68
C ILE A 418 9.03 -9.26 -3.75
N ARG A 419 8.38 -9.45 -2.62
CA ARG A 419 7.14 -10.20 -2.55
C ARG A 419 5.97 -9.31 -2.97
N PRO A 420 5.29 -9.61 -4.08
CA PRO A 420 4.14 -8.79 -4.47
C PRO A 420 2.93 -9.14 -3.62
N CYS A 421 2.19 -8.11 -3.25
CA CYS A 421 0.98 -8.28 -2.44
C CYS A 421 -0.10 -7.35 -2.98
N PHE A 422 -1.35 -7.62 -2.60
CA PHE A 422 -2.44 -6.72 -2.95
C PHE A 422 -3.46 -6.71 -1.82
N TRP A 423 -4.28 -5.67 -1.84
CA TRP A 423 -5.39 -5.53 -0.92
C TRP A 423 -6.66 -5.29 -1.71
N VAL A 424 -7.78 -5.65 -1.11
CA VAL A 424 -9.10 -5.40 -1.69
C VAL A 424 -9.96 -4.73 -0.63
N GLU A 425 -10.58 -3.63 -1.03
CA GLU A 425 -11.54 -2.92 -0.20
C GLU A 425 -12.90 -3.59 -0.35
N LEU A 426 -13.53 -3.90 0.78
CA LEU A 426 -14.84 -4.54 0.81
C LEU A 426 -15.85 -3.52 1.29
N ILE A 427 -16.47 -2.82 0.34
CA ILE A 427 -17.40 -1.74 0.66
C ILE A 427 -18.74 -2.33 1.05
N ARG A 428 -19.32 -1.83 2.14
CA ARG A 428 -20.62 -2.24 2.61
C ARG A 428 -21.49 -1.01 2.86
N GLY A 429 -22.79 -1.22 2.87
CA GLY A 429 -23.73 -0.16 3.15
C GLY A 429 -24.27 0.48 1.89
N ARG A 430 -24.67 1.74 2.02
CA ARG A 430 -25.28 2.45 0.89
C ARG A 430 -24.30 2.59 -0.27
N PRO A 431 -24.81 2.61 -1.52
CA PRO A 431 -26.24 2.58 -1.89
C PRO A 431 -26.80 1.17 -2.04
N LYS A 432 -25.98 0.14 -1.88
CA LYS A 432 -26.39 -1.22 -2.22
C LYS A 432 -27.13 -1.91 -1.09
N GLU A 433 -26.98 -1.45 0.13
CA GLU A 433 -27.60 -2.06 1.29
C GLU A 433 -28.33 -0.99 2.10
N ASN A 434 -29.26 -1.43 2.94
CA ASN A 434 -30.13 -0.52 3.67
C ASN A 434 -29.50 -0.10 4.99
N THR A 435 -28.54 0.80 4.89
CA THR A 435 -27.88 1.40 6.05
C THR A 435 -27.87 2.90 5.88
N ILE A 436 -27.56 3.62 6.98
CA ILE A 436 -27.38 5.08 6.88
C ILE A 436 -25.93 5.44 6.50
N TRP A 437 -25.04 4.46 6.49
CA TRP A 437 -23.61 4.67 6.30
C TRP A 437 -23.10 3.89 5.11
N THR A 438 -21.90 4.24 4.69
CA THR A 438 -21.10 3.49 3.73
C THR A 438 -19.71 3.39 4.31
N SER A 439 -19.18 2.19 4.38
CA SER A 439 -17.85 1.99 4.93
C SER A 439 -17.20 0.80 4.23
N GLY A 440 -15.94 0.53 4.57
CA GLY A 440 -15.23 -0.57 4.00
C GLY A 440 -14.43 -1.34 5.03
N SER A 441 -14.24 -2.61 4.77
CA SER A 441 -13.22 -3.40 5.44
C SER A 441 -12.18 -3.77 4.40
N SER A 442 -11.19 -4.57 4.79
CA SER A 442 -10.13 -4.88 3.86
C SER A 442 -9.63 -6.30 4.06
N ILE A 443 -9.14 -6.86 2.96
CA ILE A 443 -8.38 -8.10 2.95
C ILE A 443 -7.10 -7.86 2.17
N SER A 444 -6.08 -8.65 2.47
CA SER A 444 -4.85 -8.58 1.69
C SER A 444 -4.29 -9.97 1.46
N PHE A 445 -3.57 -10.10 0.37
CA PHE A 445 -2.97 -11.35 -0.09
C PHE A 445 -1.56 -11.08 -0.55
N CYS A 446 -0.69 -12.07 -0.38
CA CYS A 446 0.66 -11.96 -0.91
C CYS A 446 0.96 -13.16 -1.80
N GLY A 447 1.84 -12.96 -2.75
CA GLY A 447 2.20 -13.99 -3.71
C GLY A 447 2.96 -15.13 -3.07
N VAL A 448 2.69 -16.34 -3.53
CA VAL A 448 3.40 -17.53 -3.11
C VAL A 448 3.79 -18.32 -4.34
N ASN A 449 4.87 -19.08 -4.21
CA ASN A 449 5.33 -19.94 -5.29
C ASN A 449 4.94 -21.39 -4.98
N SER A 450 3.64 -21.59 -4.81
CA SER A 450 3.08 -22.90 -4.54
C SER A 450 1.65 -22.91 -5.03
N ASP A 451 1.08 -24.09 -5.18
CA ASP A 451 -0.32 -24.21 -5.58
C ASP A 451 -1.22 -23.64 -4.49
N THR A 452 -2.25 -22.95 -4.92
CA THR A 452 -3.25 -22.40 -4.00
C THR A 452 -4.64 -22.74 -4.53
N VAL A 453 -5.58 -22.81 -3.60
CA VAL A 453 -6.98 -23.03 -3.91
C VAL A 453 -7.74 -21.74 -3.64
N GLY A 454 -8.57 -21.34 -4.59
CA GLY A 454 -9.37 -20.14 -4.42
C GLY A 454 -10.51 -20.36 -3.45
N TRP A 455 -10.69 -19.43 -2.57
CA TRP A 455 -11.81 -19.37 -1.64
C TRP A 455 -12.46 -18.02 -1.79
N SER A 456 -13.71 -17.92 -1.33
CA SER A 456 -14.35 -16.61 -1.23
C SER A 456 -14.05 -16.00 0.14
N TRP A 457 -13.59 -14.75 0.13
CA TRP A 457 -13.28 -14.01 1.36
C TRP A 457 -14.09 -12.72 1.42
N PRO A 458 -15.42 -12.81 1.56
CA PRO A 458 -16.25 -11.61 1.59
C PRO A 458 -16.09 -10.89 2.92
N ASP A 459 -16.67 -9.69 3.00
CA ASP A 459 -16.70 -8.97 4.27
C ASP A 459 -17.35 -9.80 5.38
N GLY A 460 -18.50 -10.41 5.08
CA GLY A 460 -19.14 -11.35 5.99
C GLY A 460 -20.07 -10.77 7.03
N ALA A 461 -20.12 -9.45 7.17
CA ALA A 461 -21.03 -8.86 8.15
C ALA A 461 -22.48 -9.01 7.71
N GLU A 462 -23.36 -9.19 8.68
CA GLU A 462 -24.81 -9.22 8.44
C GLU A 462 -25.37 -7.83 8.63
N LEU A 463 -26.06 -7.33 7.61
CA LEU A 463 -26.59 -5.97 7.62
C LEU A 463 -28.07 -6.00 7.30
N PRO A 464 -28.83 -5.00 7.77
CA PRO A 464 -28.38 -3.90 8.64
C PRO A 464 -28.24 -4.33 10.10
N PHE A 465 -27.50 -3.57 10.88
CA PHE A 465 -27.49 -3.72 12.32
C PHE A 465 -28.01 -2.43 12.96
N THR A 466 -28.49 -2.56 14.19
CA THR A 466 -29.09 -1.44 14.90
C THR A 466 -27.99 -0.54 15.46
N ILE A 467 -28.19 0.76 15.29
CA ILE A 467 -27.32 1.76 15.90
C ILE A 467 -27.94 2.16 17.23
N ASP A 468 -27.21 1.92 18.30
CA ASP A 468 -27.74 2.06 19.66
C ASP A 468 -27.39 3.38 20.33
N LYS A 469 -26.64 4.27 19.67
CA LYS A 469 -26.19 5.53 20.27
C LYS A 469 -26.75 6.74 19.55
#